data_7d6a0a8fa2883f31ab2adada0faae5a8
#
_entry.id   7d6a0a8fa2883f31ab2adada0faae5a8
#
_cell.length_a   1.000
_cell.length_b   1.000
_cell.length_c   1.000
_cell.angle_alpha   90.00
_cell.angle_beta   90.00
_cell.angle_gamma   90.00
#
_symmetry.space_group_name_H-M   'P 1'
#
loop_
_entity.id
_entity.type
_entity.pdbx_description
1 polymer ?
#
loop_
_entity_poly.entity_id
_entity_poly.type
_entity_poly.pdbx_seq_one_letter_code
_entity_poly.pdbx_strand_id
1 'polypeptide(L)'
;MAELSVSVTLAERKLDVQFTVAAGEVLAILGANGAGKSTTAAVITGLLAADTAIVQVGNRTLTDTAAGVCVPTHDRRIGVLLQDPLLFPHMSVLGNVMFGARRHTGRSSARVGAQRWLTEVGADGIADRKPAELSGGQAQRVALARALAAEPEVLILDEPLSGLDVAGAAAARAVLRRVLTADSRAALLITHDLIDVLTLADRVLVLETGKVAECGAVSAVLAAPRSAFGARIAGVNLLRGVLIAPGALRVGADLVWHGTAAADLAVGQQVVAVFDPAAVAVYREHPHGSPRNSVRVRVGSLEVNGAVVRVRAEAHADGTAGLAADVTPDAIAELGLQMGEQVWFTVKAQAVGLHAADGHT
;
A
#
# COMPACT_ATOMS: atom_id res chain seq x y z
N MET A 1 16.23 20.46 0.65
CA MET A 1 15.56 19.15 0.80
C MET A 1 14.16 19.33 0.27
N ALA A 2 13.70 18.47 -0.60
CA ALA A 2 12.52 18.75 -1.41
C ALA A 2 11.34 17.88 -0.96
N GLU A 3 10.28 18.55 -0.49
CA GLU A 3 8.95 17.97 -0.32
C GLU A 3 8.32 17.74 -1.69
N LEU A 4 7.61 16.61 -1.86
CA LEU A 4 6.77 16.36 -3.03
C LEU A 4 5.32 16.72 -2.67
N SER A 5 4.71 17.64 -3.44
CA SER A 5 3.28 17.97 -3.36
C SER A 5 2.57 17.56 -4.64
N VAL A 6 1.44 16.89 -4.51
CA VAL A 6 0.68 16.29 -5.62
C VAL A 6 -0.80 16.63 -5.45
N SER A 7 -1.39 17.19 -6.49
CA SER A 7 -2.84 17.32 -6.65
C SER A 7 -3.17 16.97 -8.10
N VAL A 8 -3.96 15.92 -8.33
CA VAL A 8 -4.21 15.37 -9.67
C VAL A 8 -5.66 14.94 -9.80
N THR A 9 -6.32 15.39 -10.86
CA THR A 9 -7.62 14.88 -11.28
C THR A 9 -7.53 14.38 -12.73
N LEU A 10 -8.01 13.14 -12.96
CA LEU A 10 -8.07 12.50 -14.27
C LEU A 10 -9.40 11.75 -14.40
N ALA A 11 -10.38 12.38 -15.05
CA ALA A 11 -11.77 11.91 -15.10
C ALA A 11 -11.92 10.55 -15.80
N GLU A 12 -11.19 10.34 -16.91
CA GLU A 12 -11.20 9.08 -17.68
C GLU A 12 -10.84 7.88 -16.78
N ARG A 13 -9.94 8.07 -15.81
CA ARG A 13 -9.49 7.02 -14.87
C ARG A 13 -10.09 7.15 -13.47
N LYS A 14 -11.06 8.05 -13.32
CA LYS A 14 -11.73 8.35 -12.03
C LYS A 14 -10.73 8.69 -10.92
N LEU A 15 -9.58 9.25 -11.27
CA LEU A 15 -8.53 9.60 -10.32
C LEU A 15 -8.75 11.01 -9.80
N ASP A 16 -8.74 11.16 -8.47
CA ASP A 16 -8.81 12.44 -7.77
C ASP A 16 -8.04 12.30 -6.45
N VAL A 17 -6.79 12.77 -6.45
CA VAL A 17 -5.84 12.55 -5.36
C VAL A 17 -5.11 13.84 -4.99
N GLN A 18 -4.96 14.05 -3.69
CA GLN A 18 -4.15 15.12 -3.13
C GLN A 18 -3.37 14.61 -1.92
N PHE A 19 -2.05 14.80 -1.93
CA PHE A 19 -1.17 14.42 -0.82
C PHE A 19 0.19 15.12 -0.90
N THR A 20 0.93 15.05 0.20
CA THR A 20 2.32 15.51 0.29
C THR A 20 3.22 14.42 0.85
N VAL A 21 4.50 14.47 0.49
CA VAL A 21 5.56 13.60 1.03
C VAL A 21 6.70 14.50 1.48
N ALA A 22 7.00 14.50 2.75
CA ALA A 22 8.06 15.34 3.31
C ALA A 22 9.45 14.89 2.81
N ALA A 23 10.41 15.78 2.92
CA ALA A 23 11.80 15.42 2.64
C ALA A 23 12.30 14.34 3.62
N GLY A 24 12.85 13.26 3.09
CA GLY A 24 13.29 12.09 3.88
C GLY A 24 12.19 11.14 4.30
N GLU A 25 10.94 11.40 3.90
CA GLU A 25 9.80 10.54 4.18
C GLU A 25 9.59 9.51 3.08
N VAL A 26 9.19 8.31 3.47
CA VAL A 26 8.71 7.26 2.58
C VAL A 26 7.19 7.11 2.74
N LEU A 27 6.43 7.51 1.73
CA LEU A 27 4.99 7.31 1.67
C LEU A 27 4.67 6.04 0.86
N ALA A 28 4.07 5.04 1.51
CA ALA A 28 3.55 3.87 0.80
C ALA A 28 2.17 4.18 0.22
N ILE A 29 1.98 3.89 -1.08
CA ILE A 29 0.68 3.96 -1.74
C ILE A 29 0.11 2.56 -1.88
N LEU A 30 -0.98 2.29 -1.19
CA LEU A 30 -1.70 1.03 -1.18
C LEU A 30 -3.04 1.16 -1.91
N GLY A 31 -3.62 0.03 -2.31
CA GLY A 31 -4.93 -0.02 -2.95
C GLY A 31 -5.08 -1.24 -3.84
N ALA A 32 -6.30 -1.59 -4.19
CA ALA A 32 -6.60 -2.68 -5.10
C ALA A 32 -6.00 -2.46 -6.51
N ASN A 33 -5.96 -3.50 -7.32
CA ASN A 33 -5.63 -3.34 -8.74
C ASN A 33 -6.66 -2.41 -9.40
N GLY A 34 -6.17 -1.47 -10.21
CA GLY A 34 -7.02 -0.44 -10.81
C GLY A 34 -7.39 0.74 -9.90
N ALA A 35 -6.94 0.79 -8.64
CA ALA A 35 -7.22 1.91 -7.72
C ALA A 35 -6.54 3.24 -8.10
N GLY A 36 -5.65 3.26 -9.11
CA GLY A 36 -5.00 4.49 -9.58
C GLY A 36 -3.54 4.66 -9.17
N LYS A 37 -2.92 3.71 -8.46
CA LYS A 37 -1.53 3.80 -7.95
C LYS A 37 -0.51 4.12 -9.05
N SER A 38 -0.38 3.25 -10.05
CA SER A 38 0.56 3.46 -11.16
C SER A 38 0.16 4.64 -12.07
N THR A 39 -1.13 4.99 -12.13
CA THR A 39 -1.60 6.19 -12.82
C THR A 39 -1.08 7.44 -12.11
N THR A 40 -1.16 7.49 -10.78
CA THR A 40 -0.61 8.58 -9.97
C THR A 40 0.89 8.74 -10.20
N ALA A 41 1.65 7.64 -10.16
CA ALA A 41 3.08 7.64 -10.46
C ALA A 41 3.37 8.13 -11.90
N ALA A 42 2.59 7.71 -12.88
CA ALA A 42 2.74 8.13 -14.28
C ALA A 42 2.50 9.63 -14.49
N VAL A 43 1.55 10.24 -13.77
CA VAL A 43 1.32 11.69 -13.82
C VAL A 43 2.47 12.43 -13.13
N ILE A 44 2.92 11.99 -11.96
CA ILE A 44 4.03 12.61 -11.23
C ILE A 44 5.30 12.59 -12.08
N THR A 45 5.58 11.50 -12.77
CA THR A 45 6.75 11.34 -13.65
C THR A 45 6.62 12.08 -14.98
N GLY A 46 5.41 12.53 -15.35
CA GLY A 46 5.13 13.16 -16.64
C GLY A 46 5.03 12.18 -17.81
N LEU A 47 4.82 10.90 -17.51
CA LEU A 47 4.52 9.88 -18.53
C LEU A 47 3.06 9.90 -18.97
N LEU A 48 2.19 10.49 -18.16
CA LEU A 48 0.77 10.63 -18.44
C LEU A 48 0.33 12.08 -18.14
N ALA A 49 -0.39 12.68 -19.08
CA ALA A 49 -1.05 13.95 -18.85
C ALA A 49 -2.35 13.75 -18.04
N ALA A 50 -2.69 14.70 -17.18
CA ALA A 50 -3.93 14.73 -16.42
C ALA A 50 -4.81 15.91 -16.85
N ASP A 51 -6.12 15.83 -16.55
CA ASP A 51 -7.05 16.92 -16.85
C ASP A 51 -6.72 18.17 -16.01
N THR A 52 -6.48 17.94 -14.73
CA THR A 52 -5.99 18.97 -13.80
C THR A 52 -4.88 18.38 -12.95
N ALA A 53 -3.73 19.05 -12.91
CA ALA A 53 -2.61 18.60 -12.10
C ALA A 53 -1.76 19.76 -11.62
N ILE A 54 -1.37 19.68 -10.35
CA ILE A 54 -0.29 20.45 -9.75
C ILE A 54 0.67 19.44 -9.12
N VAL A 55 1.91 19.37 -9.65
CA VAL A 55 2.98 18.54 -9.10
C VAL A 55 4.18 19.45 -8.83
N GLN A 56 4.62 19.47 -7.58
CA GLN A 56 5.73 20.31 -7.13
C GLN A 56 6.75 19.50 -6.35
N VAL A 57 8.03 19.84 -6.52
CA VAL A 57 9.15 19.30 -5.74
C VAL A 57 9.88 20.49 -5.12
N GLY A 58 9.73 20.68 -3.82
CA GLY A 58 10.14 21.91 -3.12
C GLY A 58 9.50 23.12 -3.77
N ASN A 59 10.32 24.09 -4.19
CA ASN A 59 9.84 25.31 -4.84
C ASN A 59 9.71 25.17 -6.38
N ARG A 60 9.93 23.98 -6.94
CA ARG A 60 9.93 23.75 -8.37
C ARG A 60 8.63 23.10 -8.82
N THR A 61 7.85 23.80 -9.63
CA THR A 61 6.64 23.26 -10.27
C THR A 61 7.03 22.40 -11.45
N LEU A 62 6.64 21.13 -11.44
CA LEU A 62 6.87 20.15 -12.51
C LEU A 62 5.69 20.06 -13.48
N THR A 63 4.49 20.20 -12.95
CA THR A 63 3.23 20.25 -13.70
C THR A 63 2.31 21.27 -13.05
N ASP A 64 1.73 22.15 -13.85
CA ASP A 64 0.61 23.01 -13.50
C ASP A 64 -0.23 23.18 -14.76
N THR A 65 -1.33 22.45 -14.85
CA THR A 65 -2.18 22.46 -16.05
C THR A 65 -2.87 23.82 -16.25
N ALA A 66 -3.17 24.54 -15.18
CA ALA A 66 -3.80 25.86 -15.27
C ALA A 66 -2.83 26.93 -15.78
N ALA A 67 -1.56 26.84 -15.37
CA ALA A 67 -0.48 27.74 -15.81
C ALA A 67 0.22 27.28 -17.10
N GLY A 68 -0.14 26.11 -17.65
CA GLY A 68 0.49 25.55 -18.85
C GLY A 68 1.92 25.03 -18.61
N VAL A 69 2.30 24.76 -17.35
CA VAL A 69 3.62 24.23 -17.01
C VAL A 69 3.63 22.73 -17.15
N CYS A 70 4.55 22.19 -17.97
CA CYS A 70 4.79 20.76 -18.09
C CYS A 70 6.29 20.48 -18.32
N VAL A 71 7.01 20.20 -17.25
CA VAL A 71 8.44 19.83 -17.33
C VAL A 71 8.56 18.44 -17.95
N PRO A 72 9.40 18.25 -18.98
CA PRO A 72 9.63 16.94 -19.59
C PRO A 72 10.11 15.92 -18.56
N THR A 73 9.70 14.65 -18.70
CA THR A 73 10.03 13.54 -17.78
C THR A 73 11.49 13.50 -17.39
N HIS A 74 12.35 13.67 -18.39
CA HIS A 74 13.79 13.60 -18.20
C HIS A 74 14.39 14.79 -17.41
N ASP A 75 13.70 15.92 -17.26
CA ASP A 75 14.15 17.09 -16.51
C ASP A 75 13.52 17.18 -15.11
N ARG A 76 12.62 16.25 -14.76
CA ARG A 76 11.91 16.26 -13.47
C ARG A 76 12.78 15.91 -12.26
N ARG A 77 13.94 15.30 -12.48
CA ARG A 77 14.82 14.76 -11.43
C ARG A 77 14.09 13.77 -10.50
N ILE A 78 13.22 12.96 -11.10
CA ILE A 78 12.52 11.86 -10.42
C ILE A 78 13.18 10.55 -10.85
N GLY A 79 13.67 9.78 -9.89
CA GLY A 79 14.13 8.42 -10.12
C GLY A 79 12.94 7.47 -10.06
N VAL A 80 12.87 6.55 -11.03
CA VAL A 80 11.77 5.59 -11.09
C VAL A 80 12.34 4.18 -11.17
N LEU A 81 11.85 3.32 -10.29
CA LEU A 81 12.00 1.88 -10.38
C LEU A 81 10.61 1.31 -10.67
N LEU A 82 10.44 0.76 -11.86
CA LEU A 82 9.19 0.11 -12.28
C LEU A 82 9.22 -1.38 -11.93
N GLN A 83 8.06 -2.01 -11.96
CA GLN A 83 7.89 -3.45 -11.74
C GLN A 83 8.79 -4.26 -12.68
N ASP A 84 8.80 -3.92 -13.97
CA ASP A 84 9.79 -4.43 -14.91
C ASP A 84 11.08 -3.59 -14.86
N PRO A 85 12.27 -4.19 -14.72
CA PRO A 85 13.54 -3.47 -14.61
C PRO A 85 13.87 -2.59 -15.82
N LEU A 86 13.31 -2.89 -16.99
CA LEU A 86 13.49 -2.17 -18.26
C LEU A 86 14.95 -1.75 -18.51
N LEU A 87 15.89 -2.68 -18.34
CA LEU A 87 17.29 -2.46 -18.61
C LEU A 87 17.55 -2.38 -20.12
N PHE A 88 18.49 -1.54 -20.54
CA PHE A 88 18.91 -1.43 -21.93
C PHE A 88 19.65 -2.71 -22.36
N PRO A 89 19.10 -3.53 -23.26
CA PRO A 89 19.63 -4.87 -23.54
C PRO A 89 20.99 -4.85 -24.24
N HIS A 90 21.30 -3.76 -24.94
CA HIS A 90 22.56 -3.57 -25.68
C HIS A 90 23.70 -3.06 -24.77
N MET A 91 23.42 -2.60 -23.58
CA MET A 91 24.40 -2.10 -22.61
C MET A 91 24.76 -3.17 -21.58
N SER A 92 25.98 -3.12 -21.03
CA SER A 92 26.33 -3.89 -19.84
C SER A 92 25.60 -3.35 -18.60
N VAL A 93 25.66 -4.06 -17.48
CA VAL A 93 25.16 -3.62 -16.17
C VAL A 93 25.76 -2.27 -15.80
N LEU A 94 27.09 -2.14 -15.85
CA LEU A 94 27.76 -0.86 -15.59
C LEU A 94 27.29 0.23 -16.58
N GLY A 95 27.11 -0.10 -17.85
CA GLY A 95 26.61 0.82 -18.88
C GLY A 95 25.20 1.33 -18.56
N ASN A 96 24.31 0.46 -18.09
CA ASN A 96 22.96 0.81 -17.65
C ASN A 96 22.99 1.82 -16.49
N VAL A 97 23.79 1.56 -15.45
CA VAL A 97 23.88 2.45 -14.28
C VAL A 97 24.55 3.77 -14.63
N MET A 98 25.61 3.75 -15.45
CA MET A 98 26.26 4.96 -15.96
C MET A 98 25.32 5.85 -16.78
N PHE A 99 24.31 5.27 -17.43
CA PHE A 99 23.34 6.05 -18.21
C PHE A 99 22.60 7.05 -17.32
N GLY A 100 22.19 6.65 -16.10
CA GLY A 100 21.58 7.54 -15.12
C GLY A 100 22.53 8.66 -14.67
N ALA A 101 23.79 8.29 -14.34
CA ALA A 101 24.79 9.22 -13.80
C ALA A 101 25.28 10.27 -14.82
N ARG A 102 25.33 9.94 -16.10
CA ARG A 102 25.89 10.81 -17.17
C ARG A 102 25.19 12.15 -17.34
N ARG A 103 23.99 12.28 -16.83
CA ARG A 103 23.19 13.48 -17.05
C ARG A 103 23.72 14.70 -16.29
N HIS A 104 24.38 14.46 -15.16
CA HIS A 104 24.84 15.54 -14.27
C HIS A 104 26.37 15.60 -14.12
N THR A 105 27.10 14.58 -14.65
CA THR A 105 28.54 14.46 -14.43
C THR A 105 29.25 14.03 -15.71
N GLY A 106 30.57 14.35 -15.84
CA GLY A 106 31.39 13.84 -16.91
C GLY A 106 31.55 12.31 -16.87
N ARG A 107 31.98 11.69 -17.99
CA ARG A 107 32.06 10.23 -18.17
C ARG A 107 32.87 9.51 -17.08
N SER A 108 33.95 10.12 -16.60
CA SER A 108 34.80 9.56 -15.55
C SER A 108 34.07 9.51 -14.19
N SER A 109 33.46 10.63 -13.80
CA SER A 109 32.65 10.71 -12.55
C SER A 109 31.44 9.82 -12.58
N ALA A 110 30.78 9.70 -13.75
CA ALA A 110 29.64 8.79 -13.94
C ALA A 110 30.02 7.32 -13.72
N ARG A 111 31.25 6.91 -14.12
CA ARG A 111 31.73 5.54 -13.87
C ARG A 111 31.95 5.28 -12.37
N VAL A 112 32.57 6.22 -11.66
CA VAL A 112 32.81 6.10 -10.21
C VAL A 112 31.49 6.04 -9.46
N GLY A 113 30.54 6.94 -9.78
CA GLY A 113 29.21 6.92 -9.19
C GLY A 113 28.43 5.63 -9.47
N ALA A 114 28.51 5.13 -10.70
CA ALA A 114 27.86 3.86 -11.07
C ALA A 114 28.44 2.67 -10.33
N GLN A 115 29.78 2.60 -10.20
CA GLN A 115 30.45 1.55 -9.43
C GLN A 115 30.05 1.59 -7.95
N ARG A 116 30.01 2.78 -7.34
CA ARG A 116 29.53 2.95 -5.97
C ARG A 116 28.12 2.38 -5.80
N TRP A 117 27.18 2.75 -6.67
CA TRP A 117 25.82 2.26 -6.57
C TRP A 117 25.69 0.75 -6.84
N LEU A 118 26.49 0.18 -7.75
CA LEU A 118 26.53 -1.27 -7.94
C LEU A 118 27.01 -2.00 -6.68
N THR A 119 28.01 -1.48 -5.99
CA THR A 119 28.46 -2.03 -4.69
C THR A 119 27.38 -1.91 -3.63
N GLU A 120 26.72 -0.75 -3.53
CA GLU A 120 25.64 -0.53 -2.56
C GLU A 120 24.47 -1.51 -2.73
N VAL A 121 24.12 -1.87 -3.95
CA VAL A 121 23.05 -2.84 -4.24
C VAL A 121 23.54 -4.30 -4.31
N GLY A 122 24.84 -4.56 -4.08
CA GLY A 122 25.44 -5.88 -4.17
C GLY A 122 25.42 -6.49 -5.58
N ALA A 123 25.72 -5.67 -6.59
CA ALA A 123 25.75 -6.03 -8.00
C ALA A 123 27.12 -5.73 -8.68
N ASP A 124 28.16 -5.44 -7.93
CA ASP A 124 29.51 -5.14 -8.43
C ASP A 124 30.13 -6.30 -9.19
N GLY A 125 29.95 -7.55 -8.70
CA GLY A 125 30.48 -8.76 -9.34
C GLY A 125 29.88 -9.11 -10.71
N ILE A 126 28.84 -8.37 -11.16
CA ILE A 126 28.14 -8.59 -12.44
C ILE A 126 28.20 -7.38 -13.38
N ALA A 127 29.09 -6.40 -13.10
CA ALA A 127 29.16 -5.11 -13.79
C ALA A 127 29.32 -5.23 -15.33
N ASP A 128 30.02 -6.24 -15.81
CA ASP A 128 30.29 -6.44 -17.23
C ASP A 128 29.22 -7.30 -17.94
N ARG A 129 28.33 -7.95 -17.23
CA ARG A 129 27.25 -8.77 -17.80
C ARG A 129 26.23 -7.91 -18.54
N LYS A 130 25.51 -8.56 -19.46
CA LYS A 130 24.34 -7.97 -20.14
C LYS A 130 23.03 -8.36 -19.41
N PRO A 131 21.95 -7.59 -19.57
CA PRO A 131 20.67 -7.88 -18.93
C PRO A 131 20.14 -9.29 -19.17
N ALA A 132 20.37 -9.88 -20.34
CA ALA A 132 19.92 -11.24 -20.65
C ALA A 132 20.62 -12.33 -19.81
N GLU A 133 21.72 -12.02 -19.14
CA GLU A 133 22.50 -12.92 -18.30
C GLU A 133 22.17 -12.81 -16.81
N LEU A 134 21.15 -11.96 -16.46
CA LEU A 134 20.79 -11.65 -15.09
C LEU A 134 19.57 -12.46 -14.65
N SER A 135 19.57 -12.87 -13.37
CA SER A 135 18.32 -13.27 -12.71
C SER A 135 17.40 -12.05 -12.50
N GLY A 136 16.10 -12.28 -12.31
CA GLY A 136 15.13 -11.19 -12.03
C GLY A 136 15.59 -10.28 -10.89
N GLY A 137 16.05 -10.85 -9.77
CA GLY A 137 16.54 -10.09 -8.63
C GLY A 137 17.83 -9.31 -8.91
N GLN A 138 18.72 -9.84 -9.75
CA GLN A 138 19.90 -9.09 -10.20
C GLN A 138 19.49 -7.91 -11.09
N ALA A 139 18.58 -8.13 -12.04
CA ALA A 139 18.07 -7.07 -12.90
C ALA A 139 17.38 -5.95 -12.10
N GLN A 140 16.59 -6.31 -11.08
CA GLN A 140 15.92 -5.34 -10.19
C GLN A 140 16.93 -4.49 -9.42
N ARG A 141 17.97 -5.11 -8.82
CA ARG A 141 19.06 -4.38 -8.13
C ARG A 141 19.81 -3.43 -9.07
N VAL A 142 20.08 -3.85 -10.29
CA VAL A 142 20.72 -3.00 -11.31
C VAL A 142 19.83 -1.82 -11.71
N ALA A 143 18.52 -2.04 -11.87
CA ALA A 143 17.56 -0.98 -12.17
C ALA A 143 17.46 0.04 -11.02
N LEU A 144 17.50 -0.42 -9.78
CA LEU A 144 17.59 0.44 -8.60
C LEU A 144 18.88 1.27 -8.60
N ALA A 145 20.04 0.65 -8.85
CA ALA A 145 21.31 1.36 -8.96
C ALA A 145 21.28 2.42 -10.07
N ARG A 146 20.64 2.13 -11.21
CA ARG A 146 20.46 3.08 -12.32
C ARG A 146 19.61 4.28 -11.92
N ALA A 147 18.49 4.04 -11.20
CA ALA A 147 17.60 5.10 -10.72
C ALA A 147 18.32 6.02 -9.72
N LEU A 148 19.10 5.44 -8.80
CA LEU A 148 19.85 6.17 -7.78
C LEU A 148 21.05 6.92 -8.33
N ALA A 149 21.74 6.37 -9.35
CA ALA A 149 22.89 7.01 -9.99
C ALA A 149 22.52 8.32 -10.72
N ALA A 150 21.25 8.54 -10.99
CA ALA A 150 20.75 9.81 -11.53
C ALA A 150 20.64 10.93 -10.48
N GLU A 151 20.94 10.64 -9.20
CA GLU A 151 20.81 11.58 -8.06
C GLU A 151 19.45 12.29 -8.03
N PRO A 152 18.34 11.52 -8.01
CA PRO A 152 17.01 12.10 -8.07
C PRO A 152 16.66 12.86 -6.78
N GLU A 153 15.80 13.87 -6.89
CA GLU A 153 15.22 14.61 -5.75
C GLU A 153 14.07 13.82 -5.11
N VAL A 154 13.36 13.02 -5.92
CA VAL A 154 12.26 12.14 -5.50
C VAL A 154 12.49 10.75 -6.09
N LEU A 155 12.19 9.70 -5.32
CA LEU A 155 12.28 8.31 -5.76
C LEU A 155 10.87 7.70 -5.79
N ILE A 156 10.50 7.09 -6.92
CA ILE A 156 9.25 6.32 -7.06
C ILE A 156 9.62 4.86 -7.29
N LEU A 157 9.11 3.99 -6.42
CA LEU A 157 9.34 2.55 -6.42
C LEU A 157 7.98 1.87 -6.66
N ASP A 158 7.79 1.32 -7.86
CA ASP A 158 6.55 0.61 -8.21
C ASP A 158 6.80 -0.90 -8.16
N GLU A 159 6.27 -1.56 -7.13
CA GLU A 159 6.41 -2.99 -6.84
C GLU A 159 7.89 -3.45 -6.85
N PRO A 160 8.79 -2.77 -6.10
CA PRO A 160 10.24 -2.95 -6.24
C PRO A 160 10.76 -4.34 -5.88
N LEU A 161 9.98 -5.14 -5.15
CA LEU A 161 10.37 -6.47 -4.67
C LEU A 161 9.51 -7.59 -5.26
N SER A 162 8.59 -7.26 -6.18
CA SER A 162 7.73 -8.24 -6.85
C SER A 162 8.58 -9.22 -7.69
N GLY A 163 8.16 -10.48 -7.73
CA GLY A 163 8.85 -11.51 -8.51
C GLY A 163 10.18 -12.00 -7.94
N LEU A 164 10.58 -11.55 -6.74
CA LEU A 164 11.73 -12.08 -6.02
C LEU A 164 11.30 -13.24 -5.10
N ASP A 165 12.18 -14.20 -4.93
CA ASP A 165 12.03 -15.19 -3.88
C ASP A 165 12.19 -14.55 -2.47
N VAL A 166 11.82 -15.27 -1.43
CA VAL A 166 11.82 -14.77 -0.04
C VAL A 166 13.19 -14.23 0.38
N ALA A 167 14.27 -14.93 0.01
CA ALA A 167 15.64 -14.52 0.36
C ALA A 167 16.08 -13.30 -0.45
N GLY A 168 15.79 -13.26 -1.73
CA GLY A 168 16.04 -12.11 -2.62
C GLY A 168 15.28 -10.86 -2.20
N ALA A 169 14.01 -11.00 -1.85
CA ALA A 169 13.19 -9.90 -1.35
C ALA A 169 13.74 -9.35 -0.02
N ALA A 170 14.13 -10.23 0.93
CA ALA A 170 14.73 -9.79 2.19
C ALA A 170 16.05 -9.03 1.97
N ALA A 171 16.93 -9.51 1.11
CA ALA A 171 18.18 -8.85 0.77
C ALA A 171 17.94 -7.48 0.09
N ALA A 172 17.04 -7.42 -0.89
CA ALA A 172 16.70 -6.18 -1.60
C ALA A 172 16.02 -5.16 -0.66
N ARG A 173 15.15 -5.62 0.25
CA ARG A 173 14.53 -4.78 1.29
C ARG A 173 15.56 -4.13 2.21
N ALA A 174 16.58 -4.89 2.64
CA ALA A 174 17.66 -4.36 3.46
C ALA A 174 18.45 -3.26 2.73
N VAL A 175 18.70 -3.43 1.43
CA VAL A 175 19.35 -2.41 0.59
C VAL A 175 18.46 -1.18 0.46
N LEU A 176 17.18 -1.35 0.12
CA LEU A 176 16.22 -0.25 0.00
C LEU A 176 16.13 0.55 1.30
N ARG A 177 15.97 -0.12 2.44
CA ARG A 177 15.92 0.53 3.74
C ARG A 177 17.14 1.40 4.00
N ARG A 178 18.35 0.87 3.77
CA ARG A 178 19.61 1.62 3.95
C ARG A 178 19.67 2.84 3.03
N VAL A 179 19.28 2.69 1.76
CA VAL A 179 19.28 3.79 0.79
C VAL A 179 18.26 4.87 1.15
N LEU A 180 17.05 4.47 1.52
CA LEU A 180 15.97 5.40 1.87
C LEU A 180 16.25 6.17 3.16
N THR A 181 16.88 5.52 4.16
CA THR A 181 17.23 6.18 5.43
C THR A 181 18.50 7.04 5.36
N ALA A 182 19.42 6.75 4.43
CA ALA A 182 20.67 7.51 4.29
C ALA A 182 20.47 8.86 3.58
N ASP A 183 19.39 9.02 2.88
CA ASP A 183 19.11 10.18 2.03
C ASP A 183 17.85 10.93 2.52
N SER A 184 17.92 12.27 2.44
CA SER A 184 16.79 13.13 2.80
C SER A 184 15.83 13.36 1.62
N ARG A 185 15.76 12.44 0.66
CA ARG A 185 14.84 12.55 -0.49
C ARG A 185 13.46 12.02 -0.13
N ALA A 186 12.42 12.62 -0.71
CA ALA A 186 11.07 12.08 -0.63
C ALA A 186 10.97 10.80 -1.47
N ALA A 187 10.26 9.78 -0.96
CA ALA A 187 10.07 8.54 -1.70
C ALA A 187 8.60 8.09 -1.69
N LEU A 188 8.14 7.61 -2.85
CA LEU A 188 6.86 6.92 -3.00
C LEU A 188 7.13 5.43 -3.19
N LEU A 189 6.50 4.60 -2.36
CA LEU A 189 6.57 3.15 -2.45
C LEU A 189 5.18 2.61 -2.82
N ILE A 190 5.03 2.10 -4.03
CA ILE A 190 3.80 1.39 -4.43
C ILE A 190 4.05 -0.10 -4.19
N THR A 191 3.27 -0.71 -3.32
CA THR A 191 3.37 -2.14 -3.01
C THR A 191 2.05 -2.68 -2.50
N HIS A 192 1.90 -3.99 -2.52
CA HIS A 192 0.81 -4.72 -1.88
C HIS A 192 1.32 -5.63 -0.74
N ASP A 193 2.62 -5.65 -0.49
CA ASP A 193 3.26 -6.45 0.58
C ASP A 193 3.30 -5.65 1.89
N LEU A 194 2.64 -6.19 2.92
CA LEU A 194 2.63 -5.59 4.25
C LEU A 194 4.03 -5.50 4.87
N ILE A 195 4.92 -6.46 4.59
CA ILE A 195 6.28 -6.46 5.13
C ILE A 195 7.08 -5.29 4.56
N ASP A 196 6.87 -4.95 3.28
CA ASP A 196 7.50 -3.79 2.67
C ASP A 196 7.02 -2.49 3.32
N VAL A 197 5.71 -2.37 3.54
CA VAL A 197 5.12 -1.22 4.23
C VAL A 197 5.69 -1.06 5.63
N LEU A 198 5.66 -2.12 6.44
CA LEU A 198 6.15 -2.11 7.83
C LEU A 198 7.64 -1.80 7.97
N THR A 199 8.43 -2.18 6.96
CA THR A 199 9.90 -2.07 7.05
C THR A 199 10.47 -0.85 6.35
N LEU A 200 9.76 -0.29 5.37
CA LEU A 200 10.29 0.77 4.50
C LEU A 200 9.52 2.09 4.62
N ALA A 201 8.23 2.07 4.98
CA ALA A 201 7.39 3.26 4.94
C ALA A 201 7.22 3.92 6.32
N ASP A 202 7.12 5.24 6.31
CA ASP A 202 6.78 6.06 7.48
C ASP A 202 5.26 6.28 7.56
N ARG A 203 4.66 6.56 6.39
CA ARG A 203 3.22 6.78 6.24
C ARG A 203 2.64 5.92 5.12
N VAL A 204 1.35 5.70 5.22
CA VAL A 204 0.55 4.97 4.24
C VAL A 204 -0.54 5.88 3.70
N LEU A 205 -0.76 5.83 2.40
CA LEU A 205 -1.89 6.38 1.69
C LEU A 205 -2.63 5.24 1.00
N VAL A 206 -3.89 5.05 1.34
CA VAL A 206 -4.75 4.03 0.71
C VAL A 206 -5.61 4.65 -0.35
N LEU A 207 -5.52 4.14 -1.58
CA LEU A 207 -6.36 4.52 -2.71
C LEU A 207 -7.50 3.52 -2.88
N GLU A 208 -8.73 4.02 -2.89
CA GLU A 208 -9.93 3.26 -3.26
C GLU A 208 -10.68 4.01 -4.36
N THR A 209 -10.97 3.31 -5.45
CA THR A 209 -11.71 3.88 -6.60
C THR A 209 -11.20 5.23 -7.10
N GLY A 210 -9.87 5.40 -7.10
CA GLY A 210 -9.19 6.61 -7.58
C GLY A 210 -9.14 7.78 -6.58
N LYS A 211 -9.56 7.58 -5.34
CA LYS A 211 -9.55 8.60 -4.28
C LYS A 211 -8.72 8.16 -3.09
N VAL A 212 -8.24 9.13 -2.33
CA VAL A 212 -7.59 8.87 -1.05
C VAL A 212 -8.67 8.47 -0.04
N ALA A 213 -8.66 7.21 0.38
CA ALA A 213 -9.60 6.67 1.37
C ALA A 213 -9.11 6.91 2.80
N GLU A 214 -7.80 6.82 3.02
CA GLU A 214 -7.15 7.18 4.28
C GLU A 214 -5.66 7.46 4.06
N CYS A 215 -5.08 8.27 4.94
CA CYS A 215 -3.66 8.56 4.95
C CYS A 215 -3.20 8.79 6.40
N GLY A 216 -2.06 8.23 6.80
CA GLY A 216 -1.55 8.39 8.15
C GLY A 216 -0.28 7.60 8.41
N ALA A 217 0.24 7.67 9.64
CA ALA A 217 1.38 6.83 10.05
C ALA A 217 1.04 5.33 9.89
N VAL A 218 2.00 4.53 9.45
CA VAL A 218 1.81 3.09 9.21
C VAL A 218 1.18 2.41 10.42
N SER A 219 1.68 2.67 11.64
CA SER A 219 1.17 2.08 12.87
C SER A 219 -0.29 2.46 13.15
N ALA A 220 -0.68 3.71 12.88
CA ALA A 220 -2.05 4.18 13.13
C ALA A 220 -3.05 3.57 12.13
N VAL A 221 -2.69 3.54 10.84
CA VAL A 221 -3.56 2.97 9.80
C VAL A 221 -3.73 1.47 9.98
N LEU A 222 -2.68 0.74 10.36
CA LEU A 222 -2.78 -0.71 10.58
C LEU A 222 -3.49 -1.09 11.88
N ALA A 223 -3.38 -0.27 12.94
CA ALA A 223 -4.05 -0.53 14.20
C ALA A 223 -5.56 -0.25 14.14
N ALA A 224 -5.97 0.77 13.39
CA ALA A 224 -7.37 1.18 13.26
C ALA A 224 -7.67 1.65 11.82
N PRO A 225 -7.67 0.71 10.85
CA PRO A 225 -7.94 1.04 9.45
C PRO A 225 -9.35 1.60 9.28
N ARG A 226 -9.49 2.53 8.36
CA ARG A 226 -10.74 3.21 8.02
C ARG A 226 -11.21 2.93 6.60
N SER A 227 -10.37 2.27 5.81
CA SER A 227 -10.67 1.80 4.45
C SER A 227 -10.84 0.28 4.41
N ALA A 228 -11.61 -0.21 3.46
CA ALA A 228 -11.78 -1.65 3.25
C ALA A 228 -10.45 -2.32 2.85
N PHE A 229 -9.64 -1.62 2.06
CA PHE A 229 -8.33 -2.11 1.67
C PHE A 229 -7.35 -2.12 2.85
N GLY A 230 -7.34 -1.06 3.66
CA GLY A 230 -6.54 -0.99 4.89
C GLY A 230 -6.87 -2.12 5.87
N ALA A 231 -8.15 -2.37 6.11
CA ALA A 231 -8.60 -3.48 6.94
C ALA A 231 -8.16 -4.85 6.41
N ARG A 232 -8.22 -5.03 5.08
CA ARG A 232 -7.75 -6.26 4.44
C ARG A 232 -6.26 -6.48 4.62
N ILE A 233 -5.46 -5.43 4.45
CA ILE A 233 -3.99 -5.48 4.63
C ILE A 233 -3.64 -5.71 6.11
N ALA A 234 -4.34 -5.03 7.02
CA ALA A 234 -4.17 -5.23 8.46
C ALA A 234 -4.68 -6.61 8.94
N GLY A 235 -5.44 -7.33 8.11
CA GLY A 235 -5.98 -8.64 8.44
C GLY A 235 -7.15 -8.61 9.41
N VAL A 236 -7.83 -7.47 9.58
CA VAL A 236 -8.94 -7.26 10.51
C VAL A 236 -10.29 -7.16 9.81
N ASN A 237 -11.35 -7.32 10.55
CA ASN A 237 -12.72 -7.03 10.11
C ASN A 237 -13.02 -5.54 10.21
N LEU A 238 -13.77 -5.02 9.23
CA LEU A 238 -14.25 -3.64 9.24
C LEU A 238 -15.71 -3.58 8.81
N LEU A 239 -16.53 -2.89 9.61
CA LEU A 239 -17.91 -2.55 9.28
C LEU A 239 -18.09 -1.03 9.31
N ARG A 240 -18.79 -0.49 8.32
CA ARG A 240 -19.12 0.94 8.26
C ARG A 240 -20.57 1.18 8.63
N GLY A 241 -20.85 2.27 9.37
CA GLY A 241 -22.19 2.62 9.72
C GLY A 241 -22.30 3.98 10.40
N VAL A 242 -23.46 4.25 10.96
CA VAL A 242 -23.78 5.49 11.68
C VAL A 242 -23.92 5.20 13.17
N LEU A 243 -23.26 5.98 14.01
CA LEU A 243 -23.41 5.88 15.46
C LEU A 243 -24.83 6.32 15.86
N ILE A 244 -25.61 5.44 16.46
CA ILE A 244 -26.99 5.70 16.86
C ILE A 244 -27.15 5.94 18.36
N ALA A 245 -26.19 5.46 19.16
CA ALA A 245 -26.07 5.70 20.59
C ALA A 245 -24.62 5.45 21.03
N PRO A 246 -24.17 5.89 22.20
CA PRO A 246 -22.85 5.57 22.72
C PRO A 246 -22.57 4.07 22.66
N GLY A 247 -21.53 3.67 21.90
CA GLY A 247 -21.18 2.27 21.72
C GLY A 247 -22.11 1.45 20.81
N ALA A 248 -23.06 2.05 20.09
CA ALA A 248 -23.98 1.36 19.18
C ALA A 248 -23.92 1.93 17.77
N LEU A 249 -23.52 1.11 16.82
CA LEU A 249 -23.34 1.41 15.40
C LEU A 249 -24.45 0.73 14.58
N ARG A 250 -25.19 1.48 13.76
CA ARG A 250 -26.11 0.91 12.77
C ARG A 250 -25.40 0.68 11.45
N VAL A 251 -25.34 -0.57 11.03
CA VAL A 251 -24.75 -1.04 9.77
C VAL A 251 -25.89 -1.42 8.81
N GLY A 252 -25.98 -0.74 7.68
CA GLY A 252 -27.11 -0.95 6.74
C GLY A 252 -28.46 -0.58 7.35
N ALA A 253 -29.52 -1.34 6.99
CA ALA A 253 -30.89 -1.04 7.41
C ALA A 253 -31.18 -1.51 8.84
N ASP A 254 -30.82 -2.75 9.19
CA ASP A 254 -31.37 -3.44 10.36
C ASP A 254 -30.31 -3.97 11.34
N LEU A 255 -29.02 -3.95 10.97
CA LEU A 255 -27.98 -4.52 11.80
C LEU A 255 -27.43 -3.48 12.79
N VAL A 256 -27.54 -3.75 14.07
CA VAL A 256 -26.90 -2.94 15.12
C VAL A 256 -25.68 -3.68 15.65
N TRP A 257 -24.54 -2.99 15.65
CA TRP A 257 -23.28 -3.51 16.14
C TRP A 257 -22.80 -2.72 17.36
N HIS A 258 -22.35 -3.41 18.38
CA HIS A 258 -21.91 -2.80 19.63
C HIS A 258 -20.38 -2.84 19.76
N GLY A 259 -19.79 -1.77 20.27
CA GLY A 259 -18.35 -1.67 20.48
C GLY A 259 -17.95 -0.59 21.49
N THR A 260 -16.66 -0.46 21.72
CA THR A 260 -16.06 0.57 22.58
C THR A 260 -15.44 1.66 21.73
N ALA A 261 -15.79 2.92 22.03
CA ALA A 261 -15.20 4.06 21.37
C ALA A 261 -13.86 4.43 22.02
N ALA A 262 -12.81 4.67 21.19
CA ALA A 262 -11.50 5.13 21.65
C ALA A 262 -11.46 6.64 21.92
N ALA A 263 -12.46 7.41 21.44
CA ALA A 263 -12.59 8.86 21.56
C ALA A 263 -14.07 9.25 21.63
N ASP A 264 -14.36 10.51 21.90
CA ASP A 264 -15.71 11.06 21.88
C ASP A 264 -16.26 11.06 20.45
N LEU A 265 -17.18 10.15 20.17
CA LEU A 265 -17.91 10.03 18.91
C LEU A 265 -19.30 10.64 19.07
N ALA A 266 -19.73 11.44 18.11
CA ALA A 266 -21.06 12.05 18.13
C ALA A 266 -22.12 11.12 17.51
N VAL A 267 -23.31 11.06 18.12
CA VAL A 267 -24.47 10.38 17.53
C VAL A 267 -24.79 11.02 16.17
N GLY A 268 -25.02 10.18 15.16
CA GLY A 268 -25.19 10.61 13.76
C GLY A 268 -23.90 10.63 12.95
N GLN A 269 -22.73 10.49 13.59
CA GLN A 269 -21.44 10.44 12.90
C GLN A 269 -21.26 9.12 12.14
N GLN A 270 -20.58 9.19 10.98
CA GLN A 270 -20.07 8.02 10.27
C GLN A 270 -18.91 7.40 11.05
N VAL A 271 -19.03 6.12 11.34
CA VAL A 271 -18.11 5.37 12.21
C VAL A 271 -17.76 4.04 11.56
N VAL A 272 -16.54 3.56 11.81
CA VAL A 272 -16.13 2.19 11.48
C VAL A 272 -15.98 1.38 12.77
N ALA A 273 -16.45 0.12 12.72
CA ALA A 273 -16.18 -0.90 13.72
C ALA A 273 -15.06 -1.80 13.22
N VAL A 274 -13.99 -1.92 13.99
CA VAL A 274 -12.80 -2.73 13.66
C VAL A 274 -12.63 -3.80 14.74
N PHE A 275 -12.37 -5.04 14.32
CA PHE A 275 -12.16 -6.16 15.24
C PHE A 275 -11.36 -7.30 14.58
N ASP A 276 -10.61 -8.01 15.42
CA ASP A 276 -9.76 -9.13 14.99
C ASP A 276 -10.64 -10.33 14.60
N PRO A 277 -10.37 -11.03 13.49
CA PRO A 277 -10.96 -12.31 13.16
C PRO A 277 -10.83 -13.38 14.25
N ALA A 278 -9.77 -13.35 15.04
CA ALA A 278 -9.57 -14.26 16.17
C ALA A 278 -10.56 -14.02 17.33
N ALA A 279 -11.17 -12.82 17.39
CA ALA A 279 -12.22 -12.51 18.38
C ALA A 279 -13.61 -12.98 17.95
N VAL A 280 -13.76 -13.48 16.72
CA VAL A 280 -15.04 -13.94 16.16
C VAL A 280 -15.21 -15.43 16.44
N ALA A 281 -16.27 -15.79 17.16
CA ALA A 281 -16.68 -17.18 17.33
C ALA A 281 -17.70 -17.60 16.27
N VAL A 282 -17.62 -18.86 15.84
CA VAL A 282 -18.48 -19.44 14.80
C VAL A 282 -19.43 -20.46 15.43
N TYR A 283 -20.72 -20.35 15.10
CA TYR A 283 -21.76 -21.26 15.60
C TYR A 283 -22.67 -21.71 14.46
N ARG A 284 -23.18 -22.96 14.53
CA ARG A 284 -24.20 -23.44 13.59
C ARG A 284 -25.58 -22.87 13.86
N GLU A 285 -25.92 -22.66 15.13
CA GLU A 285 -27.19 -22.10 15.59
C GLU A 285 -26.95 -20.74 16.24
N HIS A 286 -28.01 -19.93 16.33
CA HIS A 286 -27.94 -18.63 17.01
C HIS A 286 -27.52 -18.82 18.47
N PRO A 287 -26.38 -18.35 18.90
CA PRO A 287 -25.92 -18.53 20.27
C PRO A 287 -26.71 -17.65 21.23
N HIS A 288 -26.97 -18.18 22.42
CA HIS A 288 -27.53 -17.45 23.56
C HIS A 288 -26.40 -17.09 24.53
N GLY A 289 -26.42 -15.87 25.09
CA GLY A 289 -25.44 -15.47 26.09
C GLY A 289 -24.97 -14.03 26.02
N SER A 290 -23.72 -13.80 26.42
CA SER A 290 -23.15 -12.46 26.58
C SER A 290 -22.69 -11.74 25.31
N PRO A 291 -22.39 -12.37 24.18
CA PRO A 291 -22.08 -11.63 22.95
C PRO A 291 -23.22 -10.73 22.52
N ARG A 292 -22.94 -9.48 22.21
CA ARG A 292 -23.96 -8.50 21.76
C ARG A 292 -24.02 -8.40 20.25
N ASN A 293 -22.96 -8.83 19.55
CA ASN A 293 -22.87 -8.80 18.11
C ASN A 293 -23.01 -10.22 17.58
N SER A 294 -24.06 -10.46 16.81
CA SER A 294 -24.28 -11.73 16.13
C SER A 294 -24.85 -11.46 14.75
N VAL A 295 -24.28 -12.08 13.74
CA VAL A 295 -24.72 -11.95 12.36
C VAL A 295 -24.72 -13.32 11.69
N ARG A 296 -25.77 -13.60 10.93
CA ARG A 296 -25.87 -14.81 10.10
C ARG A 296 -25.15 -14.55 8.78
N VAL A 297 -24.19 -15.38 8.44
CA VAL A 297 -23.38 -15.26 7.22
C VAL A 297 -23.36 -16.56 6.43
N ARG A 298 -23.09 -16.48 5.14
CA ARG A 298 -22.80 -17.64 4.31
C ARG A 298 -21.29 -17.79 4.16
N VAL A 299 -20.76 -18.98 4.35
CA VAL A 299 -19.32 -19.28 4.20
C VAL A 299 -18.92 -19.17 2.72
N GLY A 300 -18.06 -18.23 2.40
CA GLY A 300 -17.54 -18.01 1.04
C GLY A 300 -16.22 -18.70 0.77
N SER A 301 -15.26 -18.69 1.72
CA SER A 301 -13.99 -19.39 1.62
C SER A 301 -13.48 -19.91 2.95
N LEU A 302 -12.61 -20.92 2.87
CA LEU A 302 -11.82 -21.49 3.97
C LEU A 302 -10.35 -21.41 3.55
N GLU A 303 -9.55 -20.63 4.29
CA GLU A 303 -8.16 -20.33 3.95
C GLU A 303 -7.25 -20.74 5.12
N VAL A 304 -6.24 -21.59 4.85
CA VAL A 304 -5.25 -21.94 5.88
C VAL A 304 -4.33 -20.73 6.12
N ASN A 305 -4.27 -20.27 7.36
CA ASN A 305 -3.45 -19.13 7.78
C ASN A 305 -2.59 -19.54 8.99
N GLY A 306 -1.42 -20.10 8.72
CA GLY A 306 -0.54 -20.63 9.75
C GLY A 306 -1.19 -21.78 10.53
N ALA A 307 -1.39 -21.60 11.83
CA ALA A 307 -2.00 -22.58 12.73
C ALA A 307 -3.54 -22.52 12.80
N VAL A 308 -4.16 -21.58 12.11
CA VAL A 308 -5.61 -21.39 12.09
C VAL A 308 -6.18 -21.52 10.69
N VAL A 309 -7.49 -21.73 10.60
CA VAL A 309 -8.25 -21.65 9.36
C VAL A 309 -9.12 -20.39 9.40
N ARG A 310 -8.92 -19.51 8.44
CA ARG A 310 -9.75 -18.33 8.25
C ARG A 310 -11.02 -18.69 7.52
N VAL A 311 -12.13 -18.60 8.20
CA VAL A 311 -13.48 -18.73 7.63
C VAL A 311 -13.92 -17.35 7.19
N ARG A 312 -14.11 -17.14 5.89
CA ARG A 312 -14.57 -15.86 5.37
C ARG A 312 -16.00 -15.98 4.88
N ALA A 313 -16.84 -15.04 5.28
CA ALA A 313 -18.18 -14.88 4.73
C ALA A 313 -18.14 -14.50 3.25
N GLU A 314 -19.20 -14.80 2.49
CA GLU A 314 -19.39 -14.26 1.14
C GLU A 314 -19.24 -12.74 1.13
N ALA A 315 -18.70 -12.21 0.02
CA ALA A 315 -18.58 -10.77 -0.17
C ALA A 315 -19.99 -10.11 -0.20
N HIS A 316 -20.04 -8.86 0.23
CA HIS A 316 -21.25 -8.05 0.11
C HIS A 316 -21.54 -7.72 -1.36
N ALA A 317 -22.79 -7.33 -1.66
CA ALA A 317 -23.22 -7.00 -3.01
C ALA A 317 -22.46 -5.83 -3.65
N ASP A 318 -21.84 -4.97 -2.84
CA ASP A 318 -20.96 -3.86 -3.26
C ASP A 318 -19.50 -4.31 -3.53
N GLY A 319 -19.20 -5.60 -3.37
CA GLY A 319 -17.87 -6.18 -3.57
C GLY A 319 -16.92 -6.04 -2.38
N THR A 320 -17.38 -5.48 -1.25
CA THR A 320 -16.58 -5.48 -0.02
C THR A 320 -16.41 -6.90 0.51
N ALA A 321 -15.22 -7.21 1.04
CA ALA A 321 -14.93 -8.53 1.57
C ALA A 321 -15.87 -8.84 2.75
N GLY A 322 -16.39 -10.04 2.79
CA GLY A 322 -17.18 -10.53 3.92
C GLY A 322 -16.35 -10.63 5.20
N LEU A 323 -17.03 -10.66 6.33
CA LEU A 323 -16.40 -10.82 7.63
C LEU A 323 -15.60 -12.13 7.71
N ALA A 324 -14.54 -12.11 8.51
CA ALA A 324 -13.66 -13.25 8.73
C ALA A 324 -13.69 -13.70 10.21
N ALA A 325 -13.53 -15.01 10.42
CA ALA A 325 -13.28 -15.62 11.71
C ALA A 325 -12.09 -16.56 11.62
N ASP A 326 -11.15 -16.48 12.55
CA ASP A 326 -10.02 -17.39 12.65
C ASP A 326 -10.35 -18.47 13.69
N VAL A 327 -10.41 -19.72 13.23
CA VAL A 327 -10.76 -20.89 14.06
C VAL A 327 -9.69 -21.97 13.93
N THR A 328 -9.63 -22.89 14.88
CA THR A 328 -8.70 -24.02 14.80
C THR A 328 -9.16 -25.03 13.74
N PRO A 329 -8.25 -25.82 13.15
CA PRO A 329 -8.62 -26.92 12.26
C PRO A 329 -9.59 -27.90 12.91
N ASP A 330 -9.43 -28.19 14.21
CA ASP A 330 -10.33 -29.08 14.97
C ASP A 330 -11.76 -28.51 15.01
N ALA A 331 -11.92 -27.18 15.22
CA ALA A 331 -13.22 -26.55 15.21
C ALA A 331 -13.90 -26.62 13.82
N ILE A 332 -13.14 -26.52 12.73
CA ILE A 332 -13.68 -26.73 11.38
C ILE A 332 -14.24 -28.16 11.24
N ALA A 333 -13.49 -29.17 11.73
CA ALA A 333 -13.90 -30.57 11.65
C ALA A 333 -15.12 -30.86 12.53
N GLU A 334 -15.12 -30.38 13.78
CA GLU A 334 -16.23 -30.56 14.73
C GLU A 334 -17.53 -29.88 14.26
N LEU A 335 -17.42 -28.65 13.76
CA LEU A 335 -18.53 -27.93 13.19
C LEU A 335 -18.92 -28.44 11.80
N GLY A 336 -18.07 -29.22 11.13
CA GLY A 336 -18.29 -29.73 9.77
C GLY A 336 -18.51 -28.63 8.77
N LEU A 337 -17.75 -27.52 8.86
CA LEU A 337 -17.97 -26.31 8.04
C LEU A 337 -17.64 -26.55 6.58
N GLN A 338 -18.53 -26.13 5.69
CA GLN A 338 -18.37 -26.23 4.24
C GLN A 338 -18.70 -24.88 3.58
N MET A 339 -18.12 -24.65 2.40
CA MET A 339 -18.48 -23.48 1.60
C MET A 339 -19.97 -23.50 1.22
N GLY A 340 -20.59 -22.32 1.23
CA GLY A 340 -22.00 -22.13 0.93
C GLY A 340 -22.95 -22.36 2.13
N GLU A 341 -22.48 -22.89 3.24
CA GLU A 341 -23.30 -23.07 4.43
C GLU A 341 -23.57 -21.76 5.17
N GLN A 342 -24.68 -21.72 5.91
CA GLN A 342 -25.01 -20.60 6.76
C GLN A 342 -24.58 -20.90 8.21
N VAL A 343 -23.86 -19.92 8.78
CA VAL A 343 -23.36 -19.98 10.15
C VAL A 343 -23.58 -18.63 10.85
N TRP A 344 -23.42 -18.61 12.15
CA TRP A 344 -23.45 -17.39 12.95
C TRP A 344 -22.03 -16.98 13.33
N PHE A 345 -21.68 -15.75 13.00
CA PHE A 345 -20.49 -15.09 13.52
C PHE A 345 -20.87 -14.22 14.69
N THR A 346 -20.15 -14.37 15.81
CA THR A 346 -20.40 -13.59 17.02
C THR A 346 -19.13 -13.00 17.57
N VAL A 347 -19.24 -11.78 18.08
CA VAL A 347 -18.12 -11.11 18.75
C VAL A 347 -18.62 -10.31 19.95
N LYS A 348 -17.82 -10.30 21.02
CA LYS A 348 -18.12 -9.49 22.21
C LYS A 348 -17.92 -8.02 21.91
N ALA A 349 -18.80 -7.14 22.42
CA ALA A 349 -18.70 -5.70 22.20
C ALA A 349 -17.36 -5.11 22.64
N GLN A 350 -16.76 -5.62 23.70
CA GLN A 350 -15.44 -5.16 24.18
C GLN A 350 -14.27 -5.47 23.22
N ALA A 351 -14.44 -6.40 22.28
CA ALA A 351 -13.44 -6.74 21.27
C ALA A 351 -13.62 -5.92 19.98
N VAL A 352 -14.61 -5.03 19.92
CA VAL A 352 -14.90 -4.18 18.76
C VAL A 352 -14.52 -2.75 19.09
N GLY A 353 -13.54 -2.20 18.37
CA GLY A 353 -13.16 -0.79 18.44
C GLY A 353 -14.02 0.05 17.50
N LEU A 354 -14.58 1.16 17.99
CA LEU A 354 -15.30 2.13 17.18
C LEU A 354 -14.44 3.36 16.94
N HIS A 355 -14.28 3.76 15.66
CA HIS A 355 -13.44 4.89 15.25
C HIS A 355 -14.22 5.77 14.27
N ALA A 356 -13.94 7.09 14.23
CA ALA A 356 -14.49 7.97 13.21
C ALA A 356 -14.12 7.46 11.80
N ALA A 357 -15.06 7.47 10.87
CA ALA A 357 -14.83 7.03 9.50
C ALA A 357 -13.90 7.97 8.74
N ASP A 358 -13.97 9.29 9.01
CA ASP A 358 -13.12 10.31 8.41
C ASP A 358 -11.84 10.45 9.23
N GLY A 359 -10.73 10.12 8.63
CA GLY A 359 -9.40 10.23 9.23
C GLY A 359 -8.50 11.15 8.43
N HIS A 360 -8.85 12.43 8.41
CA HIS A 360 -7.94 13.49 8.03
C HIS A 360 -7.32 14.03 9.33
N THR A 361 -6.11 13.63 9.62
CA THR A 361 -5.18 14.32 10.53
C THR A 361 -3.84 14.39 9.84
#